data_63cfe98fe57844ec4a95a4afdf1e7eaa
#
_entry.id   63cfe98fe57844ec4a95a4afdf1e7eaa
#
_cell.length_a   1.000
_cell.length_b   1.000
_cell.length_c   1.000
_cell.angle_alpha   90.00
_cell.angle_beta   90.00
_cell.angle_gamma   90.00
#
_symmetry.space_group_name_H-M   'P 1'
#
loop_
_entity.id
_entity.type
_entity.pdbx_description
1 polymer ?
#
loop_
_entity_poly.entity_id
_entity_poly.type
_entity_poly.pdbx_seq_one_letter_code
_entity_poly.pdbx_strand_id
1 'polypeptide(L)'
;EKKVGDLVRILIRDGIATAVHDLSDGGLAVALAEMALASGIGATVNQLDGGDPIPLFFGEDQGRYLVTMKKSDLQKFYDEVYPYAGVFAPWIGTTGGDSLTLGEARPIPLSELRAAHEGWFPGYMGTEAID
;
A
#
# COMPACT_ATOMS: atom_id res chain seq x y z
N GLU A 1 0.44 17.12 5.56
CA GLU A 1 -0.75 16.26 5.38
C GLU A 1 -1.63 16.75 4.25
N LYS A 2 -1.95 18.03 4.24
CA LYS A 2 -2.75 18.58 3.17
C LYS A 2 -2.05 18.45 1.83
N LYS A 3 -0.75 18.69 1.78
CA LYS A 3 0.03 18.51 0.55
C LYS A 3 -0.04 17.08 0.05
N VAL A 4 0.16 16.13 0.95
CA VAL A 4 0.15 14.74 0.56
C VAL A 4 -1.25 14.33 0.11
N GLY A 5 -2.28 14.78 0.82
CA GLY A 5 -3.64 14.49 0.43
C GLY A 5 -4.01 15.06 -0.93
N ASP A 6 -3.57 16.28 -1.20
CA ASP A 6 -3.82 16.92 -2.50
C ASP A 6 -3.11 16.16 -3.60
N LEU A 7 -1.86 15.77 -3.36
CA LEU A 7 -1.10 15.02 -4.34
C LEU A 7 -1.74 13.68 -4.63
N VAL A 8 -2.19 12.98 -3.60
CA VAL A 8 -2.84 11.69 -3.77
C VAL A 8 -4.10 11.83 -4.62
N ARG A 9 -4.89 12.89 -4.38
CA ARG A 9 -6.08 13.13 -5.18
C ARG A 9 -5.74 13.34 -6.66
N ILE A 10 -4.65 14.06 -6.93
CA ILE A 10 -4.21 14.29 -8.30
C ILE A 10 -3.81 12.97 -8.96
N LEU A 11 -3.09 12.13 -8.22
CA LEU A 11 -2.66 10.84 -8.76
C LEU A 11 -3.85 9.94 -9.09
N ILE A 12 -4.88 9.99 -8.26
CA ILE A 12 -6.10 9.24 -8.52
C ILE A 12 -6.83 9.82 -9.73
N ARG A 13 -6.98 11.13 -9.77
CA ARG A 13 -7.69 11.81 -10.85
C ARG A 13 -7.05 11.53 -12.20
N ASP A 14 -5.73 11.53 -12.26
CA ASP A 14 -5.01 11.35 -13.51
C ASP A 14 -4.80 9.88 -13.87
N GLY A 15 -5.31 8.98 -13.04
CA GLY A 15 -5.21 7.55 -13.34
C GLY A 15 -3.85 6.95 -13.13
N ILE A 16 -2.96 7.66 -12.43
CA ILE A 16 -1.63 7.15 -12.13
C ILE A 16 -1.69 6.13 -10.99
N ALA A 17 -2.41 6.46 -9.93
CA ALA A 17 -2.55 5.55 -8.80
C ALA A 17 -3.62 4.50 -9.11
N THR A 18 -3.25 3.24 -8.93
CA THR A 18 -4.21 2.15 -9.11
C THR A 18 -4.89 1.77 -7.80
N ALA A 19 -4.25 2.06 -6.68
CA ALA A 19 -4.84 1.86 -5.36
C ALA A 19 -4.13 2.76 -4.37
N VAL A 20 -4.85 3.20 -3.35
CA VAL A 20 -4.32 4.09 -2.32
C VAL A 20 -4.83 3.62 -0.97
N HIS A 21 -3.94 3.57 0.01
CA HIS A 21 -4.28 3.20 1.38
C HIS A 21 -3.66 4.18 2.35
N ASP A 22 -4.47 4.65 3.28
CA ASP A 22 -4.05 5.54 4.34
C ASP A 22 -3.42 4.71 5.46
N LEU A 23 -2.31 5.16 5.99
CA LEU A 23 -1.60 4.44 7.05
C LEU A 23 -1.97 4.95 8.44
N SER A 24 -3.18 5.45 8.61
CA SER A 24 -3.56 6.04 9.88
C SER A 24 -3.58 5.05 11.04
N ASP A 25 -3.99 3.80 10.78
CA ASP A 25 -4.11 2.80 11.83
C ASP A 25 -3.34 1.54 11.46
N GLY A 26 -2.69 0.93 12.45
CA GLY A 26 -2.04 -0.36 12.24
C GLY A 26 -0.73 -0.32 11.50
N GLY A 27 -0.38 0.80 10.90
CA GLY A 27 0.89 0.97 10.24
C GLY A 27 1.00 0.32 8.88
N LEU A 28 2.23 0.25 8.39
CA LEU A 28 2.51 -0.18 7.03
C LEU A 28 2.16 -1.64 6.79
N ALA A 29 2.50 -2.51 7.73
CA ALA A 29 2.26 -3.94 7.53
C ALA A 29 0.78 -4.24 7.39
N VAL A 30 -0.04 -3.60 8.20
CA VAL A 30 -1.49 -3.79 8.13
C VAL A 30 -2.05 -3.25 6.82
N ALA A 31 -1.58 -2.07 6.40
CA ALA A 31 -2.03 -1.49 5.14
C ALA A 31 -1.67 -2.39 3.96
N LEU A 32 -0.46 -2.95 3.96
CA LEU A 32 -0.05 -3.87 2.91
C LEU A 32 -0.90 -5.13 2.90
N ALA A 33 -1.19 -5.65 4.09
CA ALA A 33 -2.03 -6.84 4.18
C ALA A 33 -3.43 -6.56 3.65
N GLU A 34 -4.00 -5.43 4.03
CA GLU A 34 -5.34 -5.07 3.58
C GLU A 34 -5.38 -4.86 2.07
N MET A 35 -4.35 -4.21 1.54
CA MET A 35 -4.26 -3.99 0.10
C MET A 35 -4.17 -5.32 -0.64
N ALA A 36 -3.33 -6.22 -0.16
CA ALA A 36 -3.16 -7.51 -0.81
C ALA A 36 -4.43 -8.34 -0.76
N LEU A 37 -5.13 -8.32 0.38
CA LEU A 37 -6.37 -9.08 0.50
C LEU A 37 -7.47 -8.49 -0.36
N ALA A 38 -7.54 -7.17 -0.46
CA ALA A 38 -8.58 -6.52 -1.26
C ALA A 38 -8.38 -6.79 -2.74
N SER A 39 -7.13 -6.78 -3.20
CA SER A 39 -6.84 -6.95 -4.62
C SER A 39 -6.68 -8.41 -5.03
N GLY A 40 -6.38 -9.28 -4.09
CA GLY A 40 -6.04 -10.67 -4.40
C GLY A 40 -4.67 -10.82 -5.02
N ILE A 41 -3.83 -9.79 -4.91
CA ILE A 41 -2.49 -9.79 -5.48
C ILE A 41 -1.49 -9.56 -4.37
N GLY A 42 -0.45 -10.36 -4.33
CA GLY A 42 0.57 -10.23 -3.31
C GLY A 42 1.47 -9.05 -3.52
N ALA A 43 2.46 -8.93 -2.65
CA ALA A 43 3.41 -7.83 -2.73
C ALA A 43 4.72 -8.26 -2.08
N THR A 44 5.80 -7.67 -2.54
CA THR A 44 7.13 -7.88 -1.96
C THR A 44 7.71 -6.52 -1.65
N VAL A 45 7.97 -6.26 -0.38
CA VAL A 45 8.48 -4.97 0.06
C VAL A 45 10.00 -5.04 0.16
N ASN A 46 10.65 -3.97 -0.28
CA ASN A 46 12.11 -3.85 -0.33
C ASN A 46 12.73 -4.67 -1.45
N GLN A 47 11.96 -4.93 -2.49
CA GLN A 47 12.46 -5.62 -3.66
C GLN A 47 11.97 -4.84 -4.88
N LEU A 48 12.91 -4.43 -5.71
CA LEU A 48 12.63 -3.48 -6.78
C LEU A 48 12.55 -4.08 -8.17
N ASP A 49 12.52 -5.40 -8.29
CA ASP A 49 12.44 -6.04 -9.59
C ASP A 49 11.09 -6.70 -9.78
N GLY A 50 10.56 -6.52 -10.98
CA GLY A 50 9.28 -7.09 -11.35
C GLY A 50 8.11 -6.35 -10.76
N GLY A 51 6.92 -6.63 -11.24
CA GLY A 51 5.67 -6.14 -10.68
C GLY A 51 5.48 -4.64 -10.78
N ASP A 52 4.37 -4.19 -10.22
CA ASP A 52 4.04 -2.77 -10.19
C ASP A 52 4.62 -2.13 -8.93
N PRO A 53 5.15 -0.90 -9.03
CA PRO A 53 5.77 -0.26 -7.88
C PRO A 53 4.76 0.15 -6.81
N ILE A 54 5.24 0.14 -5.57
CA ILE A 54 4.49 0.56 -4.40
C ILE A 54 5.27 1.67 -3.72
N PRO A 55 4.99 2.92 -4.00
CA PRO A 55 5.62 4.01 -3.26
C PRO A 55 4.87 4.30 -1.97
N LEU A 56 5.61 4.88 -1.02
CA LEU A 56 5.08 5.28 0.26
C LEU A 56 5.27 6.79 0.39
N PHE A 57 4.18 7.52 0.52
CA PHE A 57 4.23 8.96 0.65
C PHE A 57 4.36 9.38 2.10
N PHE A 58 5.26 10.32 2.35
CA PHE A 58 5.38 10.99 3.63
C PHE A 58 5.26 12.48 3.41
N GLY A 59 4.46 13.14 4.23
CA GLY A 59 4.40 14.59 4.23
C GLY A 59 5.02 15.13 5.50
N GLU A 60 5.20 16.45 5.53
CA GLU A 60 5.75 17.13 6.71
C GLU A 60 4.85 16.97 7.92
N ASP A 61 3.56 16.80 7.67
CA ASP A 61 2.58 16.61 8.73
C ASP A 61 2.42 15.15 9.10
N GLN A 62 3.35 14.33 8.65
CA GLN A 62 3.36 12.90 8.93
C GLN A 62 2.19 12.13 8.32
N GLY A 63 1.49 12.74 7.38
CA GLY A 63 0.52 12.01 6.60
C GLY A 63 1.25 10.96 5.75
N ARG A 64 0.80 9.74 5.80
CA ARG A 64 1.44 8.64 5.07
C ARG A 64 0.40 7.88 4.29
N TYR A 65 0.73 7.58 3.04
CA TYR A 65 -0.14 6.84 2.15
C TYR A 65 0.66 5.81 1.39
N LEU A 66 0.06 4.67 1.17
CA LEU A 66 0.62 3.61 0.36
C LEU A 66 -0.11 3.66 -0.98
N VAL A 67 0.66 3.72 -2.06
CA VAL A 67 0.08 3.87 -3.39
C VAL A 67 0.66 2.81 -4.30
N THR A 68 -0.20 2.18 -5.11
CA THR A 68 0.28 1.28 -6.15
C THR A 68 0.05 1.92 -7.50
N MET A 69 0.90 1.58 -8.45
CA MET A 69 0.80 2.13 -9.79
C MET A 69 1.49 1.21 -10.79
N LYS A 70 1.25 1.44 -12.06
CA LYS A 70 1.95 0.72 -13.11
C LYS A 70 3.36 1.23 -13.22
N LYS A 71 4.29 0.33 -13.47
CA LYS A 71 5.69 0.70 -13.62
C LYS A 71 5.88 1.70 -14.75
N SER A 72 5.07 1.58 -15.80
CA SER A 72 5.16 2.49 -16.94
C SER A 72 4.77 3.92 -16.59
N ASP A 73 4.07 4.13 -15.48
CA ASP A 73 3.65 5.46 -15.05
C ASP A 73 4.61 6.08 -14.04
N LEU A 74 5.72 5.42 -13.76
CA LEU A 74 6.63 5.87 -12.71
C LEU A 74 7.17 7.26 -12.98
N GLN A 75 7.50 7.57 -14.24
CA GLN A 75 8.00 8.89 -14.57
C GLN A 75 6.93 9.96 -14.33
N LYS A 76 5.71 9.68 -14.75
CA LYS A 76 4.60 10.61 -14.50
C LYS A 76 4.40 10.83 -13.02
N PHE A 77 4.54 9.77 -12.25
CA PHE A 77 4.41 9.84 -10.82
C PHE A 77 5.43 10.81 -10.21
N TYR A 78 6.69 10.65 -10.55
CA TYR A 78 7.73 11.53 -10.01
C TYR A 78 7.59 12.95 -10.51
N ASP A 79 7.09 13.13 -11.73
CA ASP A 79 6.83 14.47 -12.24
C ASP A 79 5.75 15.17 -11.42
N GLU A 80 4.76 14.44 -10.95
CA GLU A 80 3.73 15.02 -10.09
C GLU A 80 4.21 15.28 -8.67
N VAL A 81 5.09 14.41 -8.17
CA VAL A 81 5.60 14.54 -6.81
C VAL A 81 6.60 15.68 -6.68
N TYR A 82 7.42 15.88 -7.70
CA TYR A 82 8.56 16.79 -7.66
C TYR A 82 8.19 18.19 -7.16
N PRO A 83 7.09 18.81 -7.62
CA PRO A 83 6.77 20.17 -7.19
C PRO A 83 6.35 20.28 -5.71
N TYR A 84 6.08 19.18 -5.05
CA TYR A 84 5.58 19.21 -3.68
C TYR A 84 6.74 19.11 -2.70
N ALA A 85 7.24 20.26 -2.27
CA ALA A 85 8.34 20.31 -1.31
C ALA A 85 7.92 19.66 0.00
N GLY A 86 8.82 18.90 0.60
CA GLY A 86 8.55 18.25 1.86
C GLY A 86 7.87 16.90 1.75
N VAL A 87 7.51 16.48 0.55
CA VAL A 87 6.91 15.17 0.34
C VAL A 87 8.01 14.19 -0.06
N PHE A 88 8.06 13.08 0.64
CA PHE A 88 9.02 12.01 0.40
C PHE A 88 8.24 10.79 -0.06
N ALA A 89 8.62 10.24 -1.21
CA ALA A 89 7.85 9.14 -1.81
C ALA A 89 8.77 8.04 -2.33
N PRO A 90 9.37 7.26 -1.44
CA PRO A 90 10.25 6.18 -1.88
C PRO A 90 9.44 5.02 -2.47
N TRP A 91 10.07 4.33 -3.40
CA TRP A 91 9.53 3.10 -3.96
C TRP A 91 9.95 1.98 -3.01
N ILE A 92 9.00 1.39 -2.30
CA ILE A 92 9.32 0.43 -1.24
C ILE A 92 9.16 -1.02 -1.65
N GLY A 93 8.53 -1.29 -2.78
CA GLY A 93 8.35 -2.67 -3.18
C GLY A 93 7.52 -2.78 -4.44
N THR A 94 7.13 -3.99 -4.76
CA THR A 94 6.37 -4.28 -5.97
C THR A 94 5.21 -5.20 -5.64
N THR A 95 4.14 -5.09 -6.44
CA THR A 95 3.00 -5.99 -6.33
C THR A 95 3.19 -7.17 -7.27
N GLY A 96 2.58 -8.27 -6.93
CA GLY A 96 2.61 -9.45 -7.78
C GLY A 96 2.55 -10.73 -6.96
N GLY A 97 2.20 -11.81 -7.63
CA GLY A 97 2.19 -13.11 -7.00
C GLY A 97 1.03 -13.32 -6.06
N ASP A 98 1.13 -14.32 -5.22
CA ASP A 98 0.05 -14.71 -4.33
C ASP A 98 0.49 -14.75 -2.86
N SER A 99 1.56 -14.05 -2.54
CA SER A 99 2.09 -14.01 -1.18
C SER A 99 2.52 -12.59 -0.83
N LEU A 100 2.51 -12.30 0.46
CA LEU A 100 3.00 -11.02 0.97
C LEU A 100 4.35 -11.28 1.64
N THR A 101 5.38 -10.59 1.18
CA THR A 101 6.73 -10.73 1.72
C THR A 101 7.20 -9.39 2.23
N LEU A 102 7.56 -9.33 3.50
CA LEU A 102 8.02 -8.09 4.13
C LEU A 102 9.50 -8.24 4.46
N GLY A 103 10.34 -7.50 3.74
CA GLY A 103 11.77 -7.56 3.95
C GLY A 103 12.30 -8.96 3.70
N GLU A 104 13.04 -9.48 4.65
CA GLU A 104 13.63 -10.82 4.55
C GLU A 104 12.78 -11.88 5.24
N ALA A 105 11.60 -11.52 5.65
CA ALA A 105 10.72 -12.46 6.31
C ALA A 105 10.19 -13.50 5.33
N ARG A 106 9.70 -14.59 5.88
CA ARG A 106 9.12 -15.66 5.08
C ARG A 106 7.87 -15.14 4.35
N PRO A 107 7.70 -15.51 3.06
CA PRO A 107 6.48 -15.13 2.37
C PRO A 107 5.24 -15.71 3.06
N ILE A 108 4.20 -14.89 3.13
CA ILE A 108 2.94 -15.32 3.72
C ILE A 108 1.93 -15.46 2.58
N PRO A 109 1.49 -16.69 2.26
CA PRO A 109 0.50 -16.86 1.21
C PRO A 109 -0.78 -16.09 1.53
N LEU A 110 -1.42 -15.55 0.51
CA LEU A 110 -2.65 -14.79 0.71
C LEU A 110 -3.74 -15.62 1.36
N SER A 111 -3.78 -16.92 1.08
CA SER A 111 -4.76 -17.78 1.73
C SER A 111 -4.54 -17.84 3.22
N GLU A 112 -3.29 -17.91 3.66
CA GLU A 112 -2.96 -17.93 5.08
C GLU A 112 -3.26 -16.56 5.71
N LEU A 113 -2.92 -15.50 4.99
CA LEU A 113 -3.17 -14.15 5.47
C LEU A 113 -4.66 -13.89 5.61
N ARG A 114 -5.45 -14.35 4.65
CA ARG A 114 -6.90 -14.18 4.70
C ARG A 114 -7.50 -14.94 5.86
N ALA A 115 -7.04 -16.17 6.08
CA ALA A 115 -7.54 -16.97 7.19
C ALA A 115 -7.22 -16.30 8.52
N ALA A 116 -6.01 -15.77 8.67
CA ALA A 116 -5.63 -15.08 9.90
C ALA A 116 -6.45 -13.82 10.09
N HIS A 117 -6.64 -13.06 9.02
CA HIS A 117 -7.40 -11.82 9.09
C HIS A 117 -8.87 -12.10 9.47
N GLU A 118 -9.47 -13.06 8.81
CA GLU A 118 -10.87 -13.39 9.06
C GLU A 118 -11.04 -14.00 10.43
N GLY A 119 -10.08 -14.80 10.87
CA GLY A 119 -10.14 -15.38 12.19
C GLY A 119 -9.96 -14.35 13.29
N TRP A 120 -9.02 -13.44 13.08
CA TRP A 120 -8.74 -12.40 14.06
C TRP A 120 -9.88 -11.40 14.16
N PHE A 121 -10.38 -10.96 13.00
CA PHE A 121 -11.37 -9.90 12.96
C PHE A 121 -12.66 -10.27 13.68
N PRO A 122 -13.26 -11.44 13.41
CA PRO A 122 -14.45 -11.84 14.16
C PRO A 122 -14.17 -11.97 15.65
N GLY A 123 -13.02 -12.50 16.03
CA GLY A 123 -12.68 -12.62 17.43
C GLY A 123 -12.57 -11.28 18.11
N TYR A 124 -11.96 -10.32 17.43
CA TYR A 124 -11.82 -8.98 17.97
C TYR A 124 -13.14 -8.26 18.06
N MET A 125 -13.96 -8.39 17.03
CA MET A 125 -15.26 -7.74 17.00
C MET A 125 -16.27 -8.40 17.93
N GLY A 126 -15.91 -9.49 18.52
CA GLY A 126 -16.80 -10.19 19.41
C GLY A 126 -17.84 -10.94 18.64
N THR A 127 -19.04 -10.91 19.11
CA THR A 127 -20.11 -11.71 18.55
C THR A 127 -20.72 -11.11 17.31
N GLU A 128 -20.45 -9.86 17.02
CA GLU A 128 -21.16 -9.25 15.91
C GLU A 128 -20.80 -9.88 14.59
N ALA A 129 -19.60 -10.40 14.47
CA ALA A 129 -19.19 -11.00 13.21
C ALA A 129 -19.81 -12.35 12.99
N ILE A 130 -20.23 -12.99 14.02
CA ILE A 130 -20.83 -14.31 13.88
C ILE A 130 -22.34 -14.27 13.81
N ASP A 131 -22.90 -13.16 14.04
CA ASP A 131 -24.36 -13.04 13.96
C ASP A 131 -24.88 -12.91 12.54
#